data_e979c6bd28a0e2c7ce8b93fd8d5c7a50
#
_entry.id   e979c6bd28a0e2c7ce8b93fd8d5c7a50
#
_cell.length_a   1.000
_cell.length_b   1.000
_cell.length_c   1.000
_cell.angle_alpha   90.00
_cell.angle_beta   90.00
_cell.angle_gamma   90.00
#
_symmetry.space_group_name_H-M   'P 1'
#
loop_
_entity.id
_entity.type
_entity.pdbx_description
1 polymer ?
#
loop_
_entity_poly.entity_id
_entity_poly.type
_entity_poly.pdbx_seq_one_letter_code
_entity_poly.pdbx_strand_id
1 'polypeptide(L)'
;MSFLPSSSFTAAALPENEGHKFSIMLWTLPKSLTFEQQLELASAAGFNGVEVGREYEKWTPEDWKRNLAKLHALGLEVDSAVPGRNALADHSKRTALRDDLMNAIPGAKELGCKQFIYTAFTRVPEQTPEQQRAAIVDTLKYAADLLEKDGIEIVLEPIDLLEHKQEAVTSVTEAFEITREVASPRIKVLYDFYHEQRQAGNLIEKLDKNIAKVGLVHIADVPGRHQPGTGEVNYGNIYRKLGELHYDRYICMEFSPIGDPVTVLKAARLEAISAMQSVQK
;
A
#
# COMPACT_ATOMS: atom_id res chain seq x y z
N MET A 1 56.31 4.18 17.59
CA MET A 1 54.87 3.83 17.78
C MET A 1 54.07 5.06 17.46
N SER A 2 53.51 5.07 16.25
CA SER A 2 52.68 6.21 15.77
C SER A 2 51.22 5.80 15.88
N PHE A 3 50.45 6.51 16.72
CA PHE A 3 49.04 6.32 16.83
C PHE A 3 48.34 7.03 15.68
N LEU A 4 47.63 6.26 14.82
CA LEU A 4 46.68 6.80 13.86
C LEU A 4 45.40 7.21 14.61
N PRO A 5 44.81 8.38 14.33
CA PRO A 5 43.52 8.77 14.94
C PRO A 5 42.39 7.94 14.33
N SER A 6 41.57 7.34 15.19
CA SER A 6 40.30 6.72 14.81
C SER A 6 39.35 7.78 14.27
N SER A 7 39.10 7.78 12.98
CA SER A 7 38.04 8.57 12.37
C SER A 7 36.68 7.98 12.79
N SER A 8 36.02 8.66 13.70
CA SER A 8 34.61 8.43 13.98
C SER A 8 33.80 8.83 12.73
N PHE A 9 33.33 7.86 11.98
CA PHE A 9 32.29 8.09 10.99
C PHE A 9 31.02 8.48 11.75
N THR A 10 30.72 9.75 11.80
CA THR A 10 29.36 10.22 12.10
C THR A 10 28.51 9.78 10.91
N ALA A 11 27.62 8.83 11.14
CA ALA A 11 26.58 8.50 10.17
C ALA A 11 25.83 9.80 9.85
N ALA A 12 25.94 10.27 8.60
CA ALA A 12 25.12 11.39 8.16
C ALA A 12 23.66 11.00 8.38
N ALA A 13 22.90 11.85 9.05
CA ALA A 13 21.47 11.65 9.21
C ALA A 13 20.84 11.42 7.84
N LEU A 14 19.98 10.40 7.72
CA LEU A 14 19.25 10.17 6.49
C LEU A 14 18.43 11.43 6.19
N PRO A 15 18.34 11.88 4.91
CA PRO A 15 17.46 12.98 4.58
C PRO A 15 16.05 12.66 5.08
N GLU A 16 15.47 13.59 5.81
CA GLU A 16 14.10 13.47 6.30
C GLU A 16 13.14 13.34 5.11
N ASN A 17 11.99 12.69 5.33
CA ASN A 17 10.97 12.55 4.28
C ASN A 17 10.24 13.88 4.00
N GLU A 18 10.63 14.97 4.65
CA GLU A 18 10.14 16.35 4.47
C GLU A 18 8.59 16.44 4.46
N GLY A 19 7.96 15.68 5.36
CA GLY A 19 6.50 15.60 5.49
C GLY A 19 5.82 14.58 4.59
N HIS A 20 6.53 13.98 3.61
CA HIS A 20 5.99 12.90 2.80
C HIS A 20 6.05 11.56 3.54
N LYS A 21 5.06 10.70 3.29
CA LYS A 21 4.93 9.38 3.93
C LYS A 21 5.28 8.29 2.93
N PHE A 22 6.32 7.54 3.25
CA PHE A 22 6.75 6.40 2.45
C PHE A 22 6.71 5.11 3.25
N SER A 23 6.14 4.07 2.65
CA SER A 23 6.12 2.72 3.19
C SER A 23 6.66 1.69 2.19
N ILE A 24 6.85 0.49 2.68
CA ILE A 24 7.20 -0.67 1.87
C ILE A 24 6.29 -1.85 2.21
N MET A 25 5.80 -2.53 1.19
CA MET A 25 5.07 -3.78 1.35
C MET A 25 6.06 -4.91 1.69
N LEU A 26 5.96 -5.46 2.89
CA LEU A 26 6.99 -6.39 3.41
C LEU A 26 7.11 -7.68 2.62
N TRP A 27 6.04 -8.18 1.96
CA TRP A 27 6.13 -9.41 1.17
C TRP A 27 7.05 -9.31 -0.06
N THR A 28 7.40 -8.09 -0.50
CA THR A 28 8.30 -7.84 -1.63
C THR A 28 9.77 -8.06 -1.28
N LEU A 29 10.07 -8.09 0.02
CA LEU A 29 11.42 -8.31 0.54
C LEU A 29 11.80 -9.80 0.51
N PRO A 30 13.10 -10.14 0.57
CA PRO A 30 13.55 -11.53 0.57
C PRO A 30 12.87 -12.37 1.66
N LYS A 31 12.29 -13.49 1.26
CA LYS A 31 11.55 -14.40 2.18
C LYS A 31 12.42 -15.06 3.25
N SER A 32 13.74 -14.96 3.14
CA SER A 32 14.71 -15.44 4.14
C SER A 32 14.81 -14.52 5.36
N LEU A 33 14.29 -13.29 5.26
CA LEU A 33 14.33 -12.32 6.36
C LEU A 33 13.20 -12.60 7.36
N THR A 34 13.52 -12.49 8.66
CA THR A 34 12.50 -12.43 9.72
C THR A 34 11.74 -11.11 9.64
N PHE A 35 10.58 -11.02 10.32
CA PHE A 35 9.81 -9.78 10.38
C PHE A 35 10.67 -8.61 10.91
N GLU A 36 11.43 -8.82 11.99
CA GLU A 36 12.30 -7.81 12.57
C GLU A 36 13.41 -7.35 11.61
N GLN A 37 13.98 -8.28 10.83
CA GLN A 37 14.99 -7.94 9.81
C GLN A 37 14.38 -7.13 8.65
N GLN A 38 13.13 -7.43 8.28
CA GLN A 38 12.41 -6.62 7.29
C GLN A 38 12.16 -5.19 7.80
N LEU A 39 11.80 -5.03 9.08
CA LEU A 39 11.66 -3.69 9.70
C LEU A 39 12.99 -2.93 9.76
N GLU A 40 14.09 -3.61 10.10
CA GLU A 40 15.43 -3.01 10.10
C GLU A 40 15.82 -2.52 8.70
N LEU A 41 15.52 -3.32 7.68
CA LEU A 41 15.78 -2.97 6.29
C LEU A 41 14.96 -1.74 5.87
N ALA A 42 13.65 -1.70 6.18
CA ALA A 42 12.79 -0.57 5.90
C ALA A 42 13.30 0.72 6.56
N SER A 43 13.65 0.65 7.84
CA SER A 43 14.22 1.77 8.58
C SER A 43 15.58 2.22 8.01
N ALA A 44 16.49 1.28 7.66
CA ALA A 44 17.79 1.60 7.06
C ALA A 44 17.66 2.27 5.69
N ALA A 45 16.60 1.96 4.92
CA ALA A 45 16.27 2.64 3.67
C ALA A 45 15.56 4.00 3.87
N GLY A 46 15.21 4.36 5.12
CA GLY A 46 14.63 5.65 5.50
C GLY A 46 13.11 5.74 5.32
N PHE A 47 12.42 4.62 5.30
CA PHE A 47 10.96 4.59 5.32
C PHE A 47 10.42 4.97 6.70
N ASN A 48 9.22 5.53 6.73
CA ASN A 48 8.49 5.83 7.95
C ASN A 48 7.25 4.94 8.14
N GLY A 49 7.00 4.03 7.20
CA GLY A 49 5.90 3.06 7.30
C GLY A 49 6.24 1.71 6.66
N VAL A 50 5.44 0.73 7.02
CA VAL A 50 5.44 -0.62 6.42
C VAL A 50 4.01 -1.09 6.22
N GLU A 51 3.82 -1.87 5.16
CA GLU A 51 2.57 -2.59 4.93
C GLU A 51 2.74 -4.06 5.30
N VAL A 52 1.75 -4.60 5.99
CA VAL A 52 1.75 -5.97 6.48
C VAL A 52 0.66 -6.80 5.81
N GLY A 53 0.95 -8.07 5.58
CA GLY A 53 -0.07 -9.04 5.19
C GLY A 53 -0.93 -9.48 6.38
N ARG A 54 -1.04 -10.80 6.55
CA ARG A 54 -1.80 -11.44 7.64
C ARG A 54 -0.91 -12.11 8.69
N GLU A 55 0.39 -11.88 8.67
CA GLU A 55 1.34 -12.53 9.56
C GLU A 55 1.05 -12.25 11.04
N TYR A 56 0.56 -11.05 11.37
CA TYR A 56 0.20 -10.67 12.74
C TYR A 56 -0.95 -11.50 13.33
N GLU A 57 -1.79 -12.12 12.50
CA GLU A 57 -2.87 -13.00 12.98
C GLU A 57 -2.35 -14.28 13.66
N LYS A 58 -1.09 -14.63 13.40
CA LYS A 58 -0.43 -15.83 13.93
C LYS A 58 0.55 -15.52 15.06
N TRP A 59 0.69 -14.25 15.44
CA TRP A 59 1.64 -13.87 16.48
C TRP A 59 1.20 -14.35 17.86
N THR A 60 2.15 -14.93 18.57
CA THR A 60 1.99 -15.22 20.00
C THR A 60 2.02 -13.91 20.79
N PRO A 61 1.62 -13.88 22.08
CA PRO A 61 1.76 -12.71 22.93
C PRO A 61 3.20 -12.17 23.00
N GLU A 62 4.19 -13.06 22.98
CA GLU A 62 5.61 -12.73 22.94
C GLU A 62 6.00 -12.07 21.62
N ASP A 63 5.49 -12.57 20.49
CA ASP A 63 5.70 -11.97 19.17
C ASP A 63 5.10 -10.57 19.10
N TRP A 64 3.86 -10.40 19.58
CA TRP A 64 3.21 -9.10 19.66
C TRP A 64 4.08 -8.08 20.41
N LYS A 65 4.50 -8.43 21.63
CA LYS A 65 5.34 -7.56 22.45
C LYS A 65 6.66 -7.21 21.75
N ARG A 66 7.33 -8.19 21.17
CA ARG A 66 8.62 -8.01 20.49
C ARG A 66 8.48 -7.14 19.23
N ASN A 67 7.50 -7.43 18.40
CA ASN A 67 7.33 -6.77 17.11
C ASN A 67 6.85 -5.33 17.27
N LEU A 68 5.94 -5.05 18.20
CA LEU A 68 5.52 -3.68 18.54
C LEU A 68 6.69 -2.86 19.13
N ALA A 69 7.47 -3.45 20.03
CA ALA A 69 8.66 -2.79 20.56
C ALA A 69 9.67 -2.45 19.45
N LYS A 70 9.82 -3.35 18.45
CA LYS A 70 10.70 -3.13 17.31
C LYS A 70 10.20 -2.02 16.40
N LEU A 71 8.92 -2.02 16.01
CA LEU A 71 8.28 -0.94 15.24
C LEU A 71 8.51 0.41 15.91
N HIS A 72 8.20 0.50 17.20
CA HIS A 72 8.38 1.73 17.97
C HIS A 72 9.85 2.18 18.05
N ALA A 73 10.78 1.26 18.31
CA ALA A 73 12.21 1.57 18.40
C ALA A 73 12.80 2.09 17.08
N LEU A 74 12.23 1.66 15.95
CA LEU A 74 12.63 2.08 14.60
C LEU A 74 11.84 3.28 14.07
N GLY A 75 10.83 3.77 14.83
CA GLY A 75 9.96 4.86 14.39
C GLY A 75 9.12 4.52 13.17
N LEU A 76 8.75 3.24 12.99
CA LEU A 76 7.95 2.77 11.87
C LEU A 76 6.47 2.66 12.26
N GLU A 77 5.59 3.16 11.38
CA GLU A 77 4.14 2.95 11.47
C GLU A 77 3.71 1.77 10.58
N VAL A 78 2.62 1.11 10.94
CA VAL A 78 1.93 0.19 10.02
C VAL A 78 0.82 0.98 9.33
N ASP A 79 1.01 1.33 8.07
CA ASP A 79 0.07 2.17 7.32
C ASP A 79 -1.11 1.39 6.77
N SER A 80 -0.91 0.14 6.37
CA SER A 80 -1.98 -0.74 5.89
C SER A 80 -1.77 -2.20 6.22
N ALA A 81 -2.86 -2.99 6.19
CA ALA A 81 -2.85 -4.43 6.37
C ALA A 81 -3.86 -5.11 5.43
N VAL A 82 -3.63 -6.39 5.14
CA VAL A 82 -4.55 -7.21 4.31
C VAL A 82 -5.34 -8.14 5.21
N PRO A 83 -6.63 -7.86 5.54
CA PRO A 83 -7.36 -8.64 6.55
C PRO A 83 -7.91 -9.96 6.03
N GLY A 84 -8.25 -10.05 4.77
CA GLY A 84 -8.86 -11.24 4.16
C GLY A 84 -9.00 -11.10 2.66
N ARG A 85 -9.49 -12.16 2.01
CA ARG A 85 -9.64 -12.20 0.56
C ARG A 85 -10.98 -12.81 0.14
N ASN A 86 -12.08 -12.38 0.79
CA ASN A 86 -13.40 -12.82 0.38
C ASN A 86 -13.88 -12.07 -0.87
N ALA A 87 -14.61 -12.78 -1.73
CA ALA A 87 -15.14 -12.22 -2.96
C ALA A 87 -16.17 -11.13 -2.67
N LEU A 88 -15.85 -9.88 -2.99
CA LEU A 88 -16.73 -8.72 -2.76
C LEU A 88 -18.01 -8.79 -3.61
N ALA A 89 -17.94 -9.39 -4.81
CA ALA A 89 -19.07 -9.55 -5.72
C ALA A 89 -20.04 -10.66 -5.30
N ASP A 90 -19.69 -11.50 -4.34
CA ASP A 90 -20.50 -12.65 -3.90
C ASP A 90 -21.19 -12.35 -2.57
N HIS A 91 -22.48 -12.04 -2.62
CA HIS A 91 -23.31 -11.79 -1.42
C HIS A 91 -23.29 -12.95 -0.42
N SER A 92 -23.10 -14.21 -0.86
CA SER A 92 -23.00 -15.36 0.03
C SER A 92 -21.75 -15.30 0.95
N LYS A 93 -20.74 -14.52 0.56
CA LYS A 93 -19.50 -14.30 1.31
C LYS A 93 -19.55 -13.14 2.31
N ARG A 94 -20.67 -12.41 2.38
CA ARG A 94 -20.80 -11.25 3.29
C ARG A 94 -20.54 -11.59 4.76
N THR A 95 -21.03 -12.74 5.23
CA THR A 95 -20.75 -13.19 6.59
C THR A 95 -19.28 -13.46 6.81
N ALA A 96 -18.60 -14.13 5.86
CA ALA A 96 -17.18 -14.40 5.94
C ALA A 96 -16.36 -13.09 5.89
N LEU A 97 -16.75 -12.12 5.04
CA LEU A 97 -16.15 -10.79 5.04
C LEU A 97 -16.28 -10.09 6.38
N ARG A 98 -17.48 -10.12 6.98
CA ARG A 98 -17.70 -9.54 8.32
C ARG A 98 -16.76 -10.19 9.33
N ASP A 99 -16.66 -11.50 9.33
CA ASP A 99 -15.85 -12.24 10.28
C ASP A 99 -14.35 -11.94 10.09
N ASP A 100 -13.88 -11.81 8.83
CA ASP A 100 -12.52 -11.38 8.53
C ASP A 100 -12.24 -9.96 9.10
N LEU A 101 -13.14 -9.01 8.84
CA LEU A 101 -13.00 -7.63 9.35
C LEU A 101 -13.01 -7.60 10.88
N MET A 102 -13.99 -8.27 11.50
CA MET A 102 -14.11 -8.30 12.98
C MET A 102 -12.90 -8.96 13.65
N ASN A 103 -12.30 -9.95 13.02
CA ASN A 103 -11.09 -10.60 13.50
C ASN A 103 -9.83 -9.74 13.29
N ALA A 104 -9.78 -8.95 12.22
CA ALA A 104 -8.63 -8.11 11.90
C ALA A 104 -8.58 -6.79 12.71
N ILE A 105 -9.74 -6.22 13.07
CA ILE A 105 -9.83 -4.92 13.77
C ILE A 105 -8.99 -4.88 15.06
N PRO A 106 -9.04 -5.86 15.98
CA PRO A 106 -8.23 -5.80 17.19
C PRO A 106 -6.73 -5.71 16.91
N GLY A 107 -6.23 -6.55 15.98
CA GLY A 107 -4.82 -6.52 15.57
C GLY A 107 -4.43 -5.22 14.89
N ALA A 108 -5.28 -4.69 14.00
CA ALA A 108 -5.05 -3.40 13.35
C ALA A 108 -4.95 -2.26 14.38
N LYS A 109 -5.82 -2.25 15.39
CA LYS A 109 -5.77 -1.25 16.48
C LYS A 109 -4.49 -1.35 17.30
N GLU A 110 -4.04 -2.56 17.60
CA GLU A 110 -2.79 -2.80 18.34
C GLU A 110 -1.57 -2.34 17.51
N LEU A 111 -1.59 -2.53 16.19
CA LEU A 111 -0.58 -2.05 15.26
C LEU A 111 -0.66 -0.53 14.99
N GLY A 112 -1.74 0.15 15.41
CA GLY A 112 -2.02 1.53 15.02
C GLY A 112 -2.43 1.69 13.55
N CYS A 113 -2.68 0.58 12.84
CA CYS A 113 -3.06 0.54 11.44
C CYS A 113 -4.49 1.05 11.24
N LYS A 114 -4.69 1.92 10.24
CA LYS A 114 -6.00 2.53 9.94
C LYS A 114 -6.52 2.23 8.55
N GLN A 115 -5.84 1.37 7.80
CA GLN A 115 -6.24 1.02 6.43
C GLN A 115 -6.19 -0.49 6.22
N PHE A 116 -7.23 -1.00 5.55
CA PHE A 116 -7.25 -2.37 5.04
C PHE A 116 -7.24 -2.37 3.52
N ILE A 117 -6.31 -3.10 2.92
CA ILE A 117 -6.27 -3.33 1.48
C ILE A 117 -7.25 -4.44 1.13
N TYR A 118 -8.16 -4.16 0.21
CA TYR A 118 -9.10 -5.13 -0.33
C TYR A 118 -9.08 -5.13 -1.86
N THR A 119 -9.06 -6.33 -2.41
CA THR A 119 -9.19 -6.60 -3.84
C THR A 119 -10.50 -7.31 -4.13
N ALA A 120 -10.98 -7.28 -5.36
CA ALA A 120 -12.23 -7.95 -5.76
C ALA A 120 -11.94 -9.25 -6.54
N PHE A 121 -11.13 -10.11 -5.98
CA PHE A 121 -10.46 -11.25 -6.63
C PHE A 121 -11.32 -12.24 -7.39
N THR A 122 -12.60 -12.36 -7.12
CA THR A 122 -13.37 -13.44 -7.71
C THR A 122 -14.63 -12.93 -8.36
N ARG A 123 -14.66 -13.01 -9.70
CA ARG A 123 -15.91 -12.84 -10.45
C ARG A 123 -16.87 -13.97 -10.11
N VAL A 124 -18.14 -13.65 -10.08
CA VAL A 124 -19.21 -14.64 -9.96
C VAL A 124 -19.69 -14.96 -11.39
N PRO A 125 -19.42 -16.16 -11.92
CA PRO A 125 -19.61 -16.45 -13.36
C PRO A 125 -21.05 -16.26 -13.85
N GLU A 126 -22.03 -16.44 -12.98
CA GLU A 126 -23.46 -16.35 -13.31
C GLU A 126 -24.00 -14.91 -13.28
N GLN A 127 -23.17 -13.94 -12.86
CA GLN A 127 -23.56 -12.52 -12.77
C GLN A 127 -23.03 -11.72 -13.95
N THR A 128 -23.85 -10.77 -14.42
CA THR A 128 -23.37 -9.75 -15.36
C THR A 128 -22.39 -8.78 -14.67
N PRO A 129 -21.57 -8.04 -15.44
CA PRO A 129 -20.69 -7.00 -14.84
C PRO A 129 -21.44 -6.01 -13.97
N GLU A 130 -22.64 -5.58 -14.37
CA GLU A 130 -23.48 -4.64 -13.62
C GLU A 130 -23.97 -5.25 -12.30
N GLN A 131 -24.34 -6.53 -12.32
CA GLN A 131 -24.74 -7.26 -11.11
C GLN A 131 -23.57 -7.42 -10.14
N GLN A 132 -22.39 -7.76 -10.63
CA GLN A 132 -21.17 -7.85 -9.83
C GLN A 132 -20.82 -6.50 -9.21
N ARG A 133 -20.88 -5.44 -10.00
CA ARG A 133 -20.62 -4.07 -9.51
C ARG A 133 -21.62 -3.68 -8.41
N ALA A 134 -22.91 -3.91 -8.61
CA ALA A 134 -23.93 -3.63 -7.61
C ALA A 134 -23.69 -4.41 -6.31
N ALA A 135 -23.30 -5.68 -6.42
CA ALA A 135 -22.97 -6.52 -5.28
C ALA A 135 -21.72 -6.00 -4.52
N ILE A 136 -20.67 -5.57 -5.25
CA ILE A 136 -19.47 -4.96 -4.66
C ILE A 136 -19.83 -3.66 -3.91
N VAL A 137 -20.60 -2.78 -4.54
CA VAL A 137 -21.05 -1.51 -3.92
C VAL A 137 -21.81 -1.78 -2.63
N ASP A 138 -22.75 -2.71 -2.64
CA ASP A 138 -23.56 -3.05 -1.46
C ASP A 138 -22.71 -3.71 -0.36
N THR A 139 -21.77 -4.57 -0.75
CA THR A 139 -20.83 -5.20 0.20
C THR A 139 -19.91 -4.17 0.84
N LEU A 140 -19.40 -3.20 0.06
CA LEU A 140 -18.52 -2.14 0.59
C LEU A 140 -19.29 -1.14 1.47
N LYS A 141 -20.56 -0.85 1.20
CA LYS A 141 -21.42 -0.08 2.13
C LYS A 141 -21.54 -0.78 3.47
N TYR A 142 -21.84 -2.07 3.45
CA TYR A 142 -21.88 -2.87 4.68
C TYR A 142 -20.55 -2.90 5.43
N ALA A 143 -19.43 -3.06 4.73
CA ALA A 143 -18.11 -3.02 5.34
C ALA A 143 -17.80 -1.63 5.94
N ALA A 144 -18.16 -0.55 5.25
CA ALA A 144 -17.97 0.81 5.75
C ALA A 144 -18.70 1.05 7.08
N ASP A 145 -19.93 0.58 7.20
CA ASP A 145 -20.72 0.67 8.45
C ASP A 145 -20.05 -0.08 9.61
N LEU A 146 -19.45 -1.24 9.34
CA LEU A 146 -18.72 -2.02 10.35
C LEU A 146 -17.47 -1.28 10.86
N LEU A 147 -16.78 -0.58 9.97
CA LEU A 147 -15.50 0.07 10.25
C LEU A 147 -15.63 1.49 10.80
N GLU A 148 -16.84 2.09 10.72
CA GLU A 148 -17.05 3.51 11.04
C GLU A 148 -16.60 3.87 12.47
N LYS A 149 -17.00 3.07 13.46
CA LYS A 149 -16.68 3.31 14.88
C LYS A 149 -15.20 3.21 15.21
N ASP A 150 -14.44 2.40 14.44
CA ASP A 150 -13.02 2.15 14.65
C ASP A 150 -12.13 3.10 13.83
N GLY A 151 -12.73 3.89 12.94
CA GLY A 151 -12.04 4.86 12.11
C GLY A 151 -11.13 4.23 11.05
N ILE A 152 -11.34 2.94 10.73
CA ILE A 152 -10.56 2.20 9.74
C ILE A 152 -11.16 2.44 8.35
N GLU A 153 -10.30 2.58 7.34
CA GLU A 153 -10.68 2.69 5.93
C GLU A 153 -10.41 1.38 5.19
N ILE A 154 -11.19 1.10 4.16
CA ILE A 154 -10.83 0.16 3.11
C ILE A 154 -10.28 0.94 1.93
N VAL A 155 -9.12 0.53 1.44
CA VAL A 155 -8.58 0.95 0.15
C VAL A 155 -8.79 -0.18 -0.86
N LEU A 156 -9.72 0.03 -1.80
CA LEU A 156 -10.05 -0.92 -2.86
C LEU A 156 -8.95 -0.89 -3.92
N GLU A 157 -8.30 -2.02 -4.12
CA GLU A 157 -7.23 -2.20 -5.10
C GLU A 157 -7.75 -2.92 -6.34
N PRO A 158 -7.75 -2.29 -7.50
CA PRO A 158 -7.92 -2.95 -8.79
C PRO A 158 -6.66 -3.73 -9.18
N ILE A 159 -6.86 -4.97 -9.63
CA ILE A 159 -5.76 -5.83 -10.11
C ILE A 159 -5.93 -6.12 -11.60
N ASP A 160 -4.87 -6.00 -12.37
CA ASP A 160 -4.90 -6.28 -13.83
C ASP A 160 -5.17 -7.75 -14.15
N LEU A 161 -5.80 -7.99 -15.29
CA LEU A 161 -6.19 -9.33 -15.72
C LEU A 161 -5.04 -10.23 -16.16
N LEU A 162 -3.83 -9.68 -16.39
CA LEU A 162 -2.65 -10.47 -16.69
C LEU A 162 -2.12 -11.16 -15.45
N GLU A 163 -2.29 -10.51 -14.28
CA GLU A 163 -1.91 -11.08 -12.99
C GLU A 163 -3.04 -11.92 -12.39
N HIS A 164 -4.27 -11.39 -12.42
CA HIS A 164 -5.44 -12.05 -11.83
C HIS A 164 -6.62 -12.14 -12.79
N LYS A 165 -6.73 -13.26 -13.49
CA LYS A 165 -7.77 -13.48 -14.53
C LYS A 165 -9.22 -13.44 -14.01
N GLN A 166 -9.42 -13.63 -12.72
CA GLN A 166 -10.74 -13.67 -12.08
C GLN A 166 -11.05 -12.36 -11.33
N GLU A 167 -10.24 -11.32 -11.49
CA GLU A 167 -10.48 -10.05 -10.84
C GLU A 167 -11.78 -9.39 -11.34
N ALA A 168 -12.60 -8.90 -10.42
CA ALA A 168 -13.86 -8.27 -10.76
C ALA A 168 -13.73 -6.76 -10.94
N VAL A 169 -12.77 -6.11 -10.26
CA VAL A 169 -12.45 -4.68 -10.42
C VAL A 169 -11.03 -4.55 -10.93
N THR A 170 -10.88 -4.16 -12.19
CA THR A 170 -9.59 -4.26 -12.89
C THR A 170 -8.92 -2.93 -13.17
N SER A 171 -9.63 -1.80 -13.01
CA SER A 171 -9.11 -0.47 -13.29
C SER A 171 -9.50 0.51 -12.18
N VAL A 172 -8.61 1.46 -11.89
CA VAL A 172 -8.90 2.56 -10.97
C VAL A 172 -10.10 3.39 -11.40
N THR A 173 -10.40 3.47 -12.71
CA THR A 173 -11.59 4.15 -13.21
C THR A 173 -12.86 3.54 -12.63
N GLU A 174 -12.98 2.22 -12.68
CA GLU A 174 -14.11 1.48 -12.12
C GLU A 174 -14.12 1.61 -10.59
N ALA A 175 -12.97 1.47 -9.92
CA ALA A 175 -12.88 1.63 -8.47
C ALA A 175 -13.31 3.03 -8.00
N PHE A 176 -12.96 4.09 -8.73
CA PHE A 176 -13.43 5.44 -8.43
C PHE A 176 -14.95 5.59 -8.61
N GLU A 177 -15.54 4.93 -9.57
CA GLU A 177 -17.00 4.90 -9.74
C GLU A 177 -17.69 4.16 -8.60
N ILE A 178 -17.17 2.99 -8.22
CA ILE A 178 -17.63 2.21 -7.07
C ILE A 178 -17.56 3.06 -5.79
N THR A 179 -16.44 3.73 -5.51
CA THR A 179 -16.30 4.56 -4.32
C THR A 179 -17.25 5.77 -4.30
N ARG A 180 -17.59 6.32 -5.48
CA ARG A 180 -18.65 7.35 -5.57
C ARG A 180 -20.04 6.81 -5.25
N GLU A 181 -20.37 5.61 -5.70
CA GLU A 181 -21.65 4.96 -5.44
C GLU A 181 -21.78 4.49 -3.98
N VAL A 182 -20.68 4.02 -3.37
CA VAL A 182 -20.66 3.68 -1.94
C VAL A 182 -20.90 4.92 -1.09
N ALA A 183 -20.35 6.07 -1.50
CA ALA A 183 -20.51 7.38 -0.87
C ALA A 183 -20.11 7.42 0.63
N SER A 184 -19.18 6.56 1.06
CA SER A 184 -18.62 6.55 2.41
C SER A 184 -17.20 7.11 2.45
N PRO A 185 -16.83 7.89 3.47
CA PRO A 185 -15.44 8.32 3.66
C PRO A 185 -14.51 7.16 4.03
N ARG A 186 -15.07 6.01 4.47
CA ARG A 186 -14.31 4.80 4.83
C ARG A 186 -13.83 4.00 3.63
N ILE A 187 -14.33 4.28 2.43
CA ILE A 187 -13.95 3.56 1.21
C ILE A 187 -13.18 4.50 0.30
N LYS A 188 -11.93 4.15 0.06
CA LYS A 188 -10.99 4.85 -0.82
C LYS A 188 -10.48 3.90 -1.90
N VAL A 189 -9.66 4.39 -2.80
CA VAL A 189 -8.98 3.60 -3.83
C VAL A 189 -7.50 3.48 -3.46
N LEU A 190 -6.96 2.29 -3.54
CA LEU A 190 -5.54 2.08 -3.68
C LEU A 190 -5.20 2.25 -5.16
N TYR A 191 -4.35 3.22 -5.47
CA TYR A 191 -3.88 3.47 -6.83
C TYR A 191 -2.54 2.74 -7.02
N ASP A 192 -2.59 1.51 -7.52
CA ASP A 192 -1.39 0.79 -7.94
C ASP A 192 -1.06 1.15 -9.40
N PHE A 193 0.05 1.86 -9.59
CA PHE A 193 0.51 2.28 -10.91
C PHE A 193 0.97 1.11 -11.79
N TYR A 194 1.46 0.02 -11.19
CA TYR A 194 1.84 -1.18 -11.92
C TYR A 194 0.62 -1.86 -12.55
N HIS A 195 -0.42 -2.11 -11.75
CA HIS A 195 -1.64 -2.75 -12.25
C HIS A 195 -2.38 -1.86 -13.25
N GLU A 196 -2.49 -0.56 -12.98
CA GLU A 196 -3.20 0.35 -13.88
C GLU A 196 -2.45 0.56 -15.20
N GLN A 197 -1.09 0.60 -15.20
CA GLN A 197 -0.31 0.65 -16.42
C GLN A 197 -0.57 -0.56 -17.30
N ARG A 198 -0.56 -1.76 -16.72
CA ARG A 198 -0.78 -3.03 -17.44
C ARG A 198 -2.21 -3.19 -17.96
N GLN A 199 -3.19 -2.62 -17.26
CA GLN A 199 -4.61 -2.77 -17.57
C GLN A 199 -5.11 -1.73 -18.57
N ALA A 200 -4.85 -0.44 -18.33
CA ALA A 200 -5.54 0.62 -19.08
C ALA A 200 -4.70 1.88 -19.33
N GLY A 201 -3.57 2.05 -18.65
CA GLY A 201 -2.73 3.24 -18.80
C GLY A 201 -3.43 4.55 -18.43
N ASN A 202 -2.96 5.68 -19.01
CA ASN A 202 -3.46 7.04 -18.74
C ASN A 202 -3.40 7.42 -17.26
N LEU A 203 -2.26 7.10 -16.62
CA LEU A 203 -2.07 7.11 -15.17
C LEU A 203 -2.28 8.49 -14.54
N ILE A 204 -1.67 9.53 -15.11
CA ILE A 204 -1.63 10.87 -14.51
C ILE A 204 -2.99 11.57 -14.58
N GLU A 205 -3.71 11.47 -15.70
CA GLU A 205 -5.02 12.11 -15.84
C GLU A 205 -6.06 11.50 -14.87
N LYS A 206 -6.02 10.16 -14.72
CA LYS A 206 -6.90 9.45 -13.77
C LYS A 206 -6.62 9.84 -12.33
N LEU A 207 -5.33 9.97 -11.96
CA LEU A 207 -4.89 10.43 -10.65
C LEU A 207 -5.38 11.85 -10.37
N ASP A 208 -5.09 12.77 -11.28
CA ASP A 208 -5.41 14.20 -11.18
C ASP A 208 -6.91 14.43 -10.92
N LYS A 209 -7.75 13.77 -11.70
CA LYS A 209 -9.22 13.88 -11.57
C LYS A 209 -9.80 13.30 -10.26
N ASN A 210 -9.06 12.42 -9.57
CA ASN A 210 -9.62 11.61 -8.49
C ASN A 210 -8.78 11.60 -7.21
N ILE A 211 -7.79 12.45 -7.06
CA ILE A 211 -6.85 12.43 -5.92
C ILE A 211 -7.53 12.39 -4.56
N ALA A 212 -8.66 13.09 -4.37
CA ALA A 212 -9.42 13.10 -3.13
C ALA A 212 -10.00 11.72 -2.73
N LYS A 213 -10.06 10.78 -3.68
CA LYS A 213 -10.51 9.41 -3.47
C LYS A 213 -9.35 8.42 -3.29
N VAL A 214 -8.11 8.84 -3.53
CA VAL A 214 -6.92 7.98 -3.38
C VAL A 214 -6.55 7.89 -1.91
N GLY A 215 -6.61 6.69 -1.36
CA GLY A 215 -6.26 6.40 0.04
C GLY A 215 -4.82 5.92 0.21
N LEU A 216 -4.26 5.29 -0.81
CA LEU A 216 -2.94 4.69 -0.81
C LEU A 216 -2.42 4.65 -2.25
N VAL A 217 -1.12 4.78 -2.42
CA VAL A 217 -0.44 4.67 -3.72
C VAL A 217 0.57 3.53 -3.66
N HIS A 218 0.55 2.63 -4.66
CA HIS A 218 1.56 1.61 -4.85
C HIS A 218 2.44 1.91 -6.07
N ILE A 219 3.75 1.66 -5.91
CA ILE A 219 4.80 1.95 -6.88
C ILE A 219 5.54 0.66 -7.25
N ALA A 220 5.51 0.29 -8.52
CA ALA A 220 6.39 -0.70 -9.13
C ALA A 220 6.46 -0.47 -10.64
N ASP A 221 7.62 -0.76 -11.26
CA ASP A 221 7.78 -0.54 -12.70
C ASP A 221 7.31 -1.73 -13.54
N VAL A 222 6.90 -1.45 -14.76
CA VAL A 222 6.43 -2.41 -15.76
C VAL A 222 7.46 -2.48 -16.90
N PRO A 223 7.84 -3.69 -17.35
CA PRO A 223 7.49 -5.02 -16.82
C PRO A 223 8.33 -5.43 -15.60
N GLY A 224 7.94 -6.52 -14.95
CA GLY A 224 8.77 -7.23 -13.97
C GLY A 224 8.53 -6.87 -12.51
N ARG A 225 7.76 -5.80 -12.21
CA ARG A 225 7.42 -5.35 -10.84
C ARG A 225 8.68 -5.07 -10.00
N HIS A 226 9.61 -4.32 -10.62
CA HIS A 226 10.87 -3.88 -10.00
C HIS A 226 10.85 -2.38 -9.69
N GLN A 227 11.99 -1.84 -9.23
CA GLN A 227 12.11 -0.42 -8.88
C GLN A 227 11.86 0.51 -10.06
N PRO A 228 11.36 1.73 -9.83
CA PRO A 228 11.25 2.80 -10.84
C PRO A 228 12.53 2.96 -11.65
N GLY A 229 12.37 3.20 -12.96
CA GLY A 229 13.46 3.35 -13.92
C GLY A 229 14.00 2.03 -14.50
N THR A 230 13.40 0.89 -14.16
CA THR A 230 13.76 -0.41 -14.76
C THR A 230 12.82 -0.83 -15.90
N GLY A 231 11.75 -0.09 -16.11
CA GLY A 231 10.72 -0.39 -17.11
C GLY A 231 10.26 0.83 -17.90
N GLU A 232 8.95 0.87 -18.21
CA GLU A 232 8.36 1.84 -19.14
C GLU A 232 7.58 2.98 -18.46
N VAL A 233 7.35 2.93 -17.14
CA VAL A 233 6.56 3.92 -16.41
C VAL A 233 7.39 5.18 -16.12
N ASN A 234 6.90 6.34 -16.48
CA ASN A 234 7.58 7.61 -16.17
C ASN A 234 7.26 8.05 -14.73
N TYR A 235 7.92 7.46 -13.74
CA TYR A 235 7.72 7.78 -12.34
C TYR A 235 8.11 9.21 -11.97
N GLY A 236 9.08 9.80 -12.64
CA GLY A 236 9.43 11.22 -12.45
C GLY A 236 8.24 12.16 -12.70
N ASN A 237 7.41 11.89 -13.73
CA ASN A 237 6.19 12.65 -13.99
C ASN A 237 5.10 12.35 -12.96
N ILE A 238 4.95 11.11 -12.53
CA ILE A 238 3.97 10.69 -11.52
C ILE A 238 4.27 11.36 -10.18
N TYR A 239 5.51 11.33 -9.72
CA TYR A 239 5.93 11.96 -8.47
C TYR A 239 5.73 13.48 -8.49
N ARG A 240 6.10 14.15 -9.59
CA ARG A 240 5.78 15.58 -9.73
C ARG A 240 4.28 15.85 -9.62
N LYS A 241 3.45 15.02 -10.26
CA LYS A 241 1.99 15.17 -10.16
C LYS A 241 1.48 14.95 -8.73
N LEU A 242 1.99 13.97 -8.00
CA LEU A 242 1.66 13.77 -6.58
C LEU A 242 2.06 14.99 -5.74
N GLY A 243 3.23 15.61 -6.03
CA GLY A 243 3.67 16.84 -5.39
C GLY A 243 2.75 18.04 -5.71
N GLU A 244 2.37 18.25 -6.99
CA GLU A 244 1.43 19.30 -7.42
C GLU A 244 0.06 19.17 -6.73
N LEU A 245 -0.39 17.93 -6.53
CA LEU A 245 -1.67 17.61 -5.89
C LEU A 245 -1.58 17.61 -4.35
N HIS A 246 -0.43 17.92 -3.79
CA HIS A 246 -0.18 17.90 -2.33
C HIS A 246 -0.63 16.61 -1.67
N TYR A 247 -0.30 15.46 -2.33
CA TYR A 247 -0.65 14.16 -1.78
C TYR A 247 0.06 13.92 -0.45
N ASP A 248 -0.70 13.74 0.63
CA ASP A 248 -0.24 13.71 2.03
C ASP A 248 -0.37 12.34 2.69
N ARG A 249 -0.79 11.32 1.93
CA ARG A 249 -0.93 9.94 2.40
C ARG A 249 0.29 9.10 2.01
N TYR A 250 0.28 7.82 2.37
CA TYR A 250 1.40 6.93 2.11
C TYR A 250 1.58 6.62 0.62
N ILE A 251 2.85 6.62 0.20
CA ILE A 251 3.34 6.11 -1.07
C ILE A 251 4.15 4.86 -0.74
N CYS A 252 3.61 3.69 -1.06
CA CYS A 252 4.22 2.41 -0.77
C CYS A 252 5.04 1.89 -1.94
N MET A 253 6.25 1.44 -1.66
CA MET A 253 7.07 0.73 -2.62
C MET A 253 6.68 -0.75 -2.59
N GLU A 254 5.99 -1.20 -3.64
CA GLU A 254 5.53 -2.58 -3.77
C GLU A 254 6.24 -3.30 -4.92
N PHE A 255 7.55 -3.28 -4.92
CA PHE A 255 8.37 -3.91 -5.94
C PHE A 255 9.44 -4.83 -5.35
N SER A 256 9.88 -5.81 -6.14
CA SER A 256 11.03 -6.65 -5.80
C SER A 256 12.33 -5.97 -6.23
N PRO A 257 13.20 -5.54 -5.30
CA PRO A 257 14.43 -4.83 -5.64
C PRO A 257 15.40 -5.68 -6.46
N ILE A 258 15.96 -5.13 -7.54
CA ILE A 258 17.10 -5.71 -8.24
C ILE A 258 18.37 -5.08 -7.69
N GLY A 259 19.17 -5.85 -6.94
CA GLY A 259 20.39 -5.40 -6.29
C GLY A 259 20.31 -5.44 -4.77
N ASP A 260 21.14 -4.64 -4.09
CA ASP A 260 21.07 -4.52 -2.63
C ASP A 260 19.79 -3.80 -2.21
N PRO A 261 18.89 -4.45 -1.45
CA PRO A 261 17.57 -3.91 -1.17
C PRO A 261 17.60 -2.54 -0.48
N VAL A 262 18.51 -2.32 0.49
CA VAL A 262 18.58 -1.04 1.21
C VAL A 262 18.97 0.09 0.26
N THR A 263 19.98 -0.15 -0.57
CA THR A 263 20.46 0.83 -1.56
C THR A 263 19.38 1.18 -2.58
N VAL A 264 18.72 0.16 -3.14
CA VAL A 264 17.68 0.33 -4.17
C VAL A 264 16.47 1.08 -3.61
N LEU A 265 15.96 0.66 -2.47
CA LEU A 265 14.79 1.27 -1.84
C LEU A 265 15.05 2.70 -1.40
N LYS A 266 16.23 2.96 -0.83
CA LYS A 266 16.66 4.32 -0.48
C LYS A 266 16.73 5.23 -1.71
N ALA A 267 17.30 4.74 -2.81
CA ALA A 267 17.41 5.50 -4.06
C ALA A 267 16.01 5.84 -4.62
N ALA A 268 15.11 4.87 -4.71
CA ALA A 268 13.75 5.06 -5.20
C ALA A 268 12.96 6.08 -4.35
N ARG A 269 13.09 6.02 -3.02
CA ARG A 269 12.47 6.98 -2.11
C ARG A 269 13.02 8.40 -2.31
N LEU A 270 14.34 8.55 -2.41
CA LEU A 270 14.97 9.86 -2.60
C LEU A 270 14.62 10.49 -3.96
N GLU A 271 14.51 9.69 -5.00
CA GLU A 271 14.02 10.14 -6.31
C GLU A 271 12.60 10.69 -6.22
N ALA A 272 11.71 9.96 -5.53
CA ALA A 272 10.32 10.40 -5.32
C ALA A 272 10.26 11.74 -4.57
N ILE A 273 10.97 11.89 -3.45
CA ILE A 273 11.05 13.13 -2.67
C ILE A 273 11.55 14.28 -3.55
N SER A 274 12.66 14.10 -4.25
CA SER A 274 13.25 15.13 -5.11
C SER A 274 12.29 15.59 -6.20
N ALA A 275 11.59 14.65 -6.84
CA ALA A 275 10.63 14.99 -7.89
C ALA A 275 9.39 15.72 -7.34
N MET A 276 8.85 15.30 -6.19
CA MET A 276 7.70 15.95 -5.55
C MET A 276 8.02 17.38 -5.10
N GLN A 277 9.20 17.61 -4.52
CA GLN A 277 9.64 18.93 -4.07
C GLN A 277 9.93 19.90 -5.22
N SER A 278 10.33 19.40 -6.38
CA SER A 278 10.66 20.25 -7.53
C SER A 278 9.49 21.12 -8.00
N VAL A 279 8.26 20.79 -7.63
CA VAL A 279 7.02 21.48 -8.05
C VAL A 279 6.30 22.21 -6.90
N GLN A 280 6.80 22.11 -5.67
CA GLN A 280 6.21 22.78 -4.48
C GLN A 280 6.85 24.13 -4.15
N LYS A 281 7.64 24.70 -5.07
CA LYS A 281 8.35 25.96 -4.88
C LYS A 281 7.51 27.16 -5.28
#